data_a4637cb3f657d000d44cfbb9db5919ac
#
_entry.id   a4637cb3f657d000d44cfbb9db5919ac
#
_cell.length_a   1.000
_cell.length_b   1.000
_cell.length_c   1.000
_cell.angle_alpha   90.00
_cell.angle_beta   90.00
_cell.angle_gamma   90.00
#
_symmetry.space_group_name_H-M   'P 1'
#
loop_
_entity.id
_entity.type
_entity.pdbx_description
1 polymer ?
#
loop_
_entity_poly.entity_id
_entity_poly.type
_entity_poly.pdbx_seq_one_letter_code
_entity_poly.pdbx_strand_id
1 'polypeptide(L)'
;MNNELEEYLDFAKDIAKHAGEVMIKYFNQNNGASYKGDKTIVTLADTEINSYLIKKVKEKYPLHSVDGEEEQFGKSDYVWVCDPVDGTAMYARHIPVAVFSLALVIKGQSMVGVVLDPFTNSLYTAIKGKGAYKNGEKIMVNDYALEDMKTVCHYDLWVGADY
;
A
#
# COMPACT_ATOMS: atom_id res chain seq x y z
N MET A 1 -21.68 -0.30 -11.61
CA MET A 1 -20.97 0.01 -10.33
C MET A 1 -20.46 -1.24 -9.61
N ASN A 2 -21.28 -2.27 -9.29
CA ASN A 2 -20.76 -3.42 -8.54
C ASN A 2 -19.67 -4.22 -9.29
N ASN A 3 -19.85 -4.50 -10.58
CA ASN A 3 -18.84 -5.21 -11.39
C ASN A 3 -17.57 -4.39 -11.63
N GLU A 4 -17.70 -3.09 -11.73
CA GLU A 4 -16.59 -2.17 -11.98
C GLU A 4 -15.64 -2.09 -10.77
N LEU A 5 -16.17 -2.03 -9.54
CA LEU A 5 -15.34 -2.03 -8.33
C LEU A 5 -14.61 -3.38 -8.13
N GLU A 6 -15.20 -4.50 -8.55
CA GLU A 6 -14.51 -5.79 -8.55
C GLU A 6 -13.35 -5.80 -9.56
N GLU A 7 -13.56 -5.22 -10.77
CA GLU A 7 -12.49 -5.09 -11.76
C GLU A 7 -11.34 -4.21 -11.26
N TYR A 8 -11.64 -3.11 -10.57
CA TYR A 8 -10.63 -2.28 -9.92
C TYR A 8 -9.90 -3.02 -8.79
N LEU A 9 -10.64 -3.84 -8.00
CA LEU A 9 -10.01 -4.66 -6.97
C LEU A 9 -9.06 -5.70 -7.58
N ASP A 10 -9.45 -6.36 -8.66
CA ASP A 10 -8.60 -7.35 -9.33
C ASP A 10 -7.33 -6.68 -9.91
N PHE A 11 -7.48 -5.49 -10.51
CA PHE A 11 -6.32 -4.71 -10.92
C PHE A 11 -5.40 -4.37 -9.74
N ALA A 12 -5.95 -3.92 -8.61
CA ALA A 12 -5.17 -3.60 -7.41
C ALA A 12 -4.44 -4.83 -6.85
N LYS A 13 -5.06 -6.02 -6.88
CA LYS A 13 -4.42 -7.28 -6.48
C LYS A 13 -3.24 -7.64 -7.38
N ASP A 14 -3.37 -7.46 -8.70
CA ASP A 14 -2.29 -7.71 -9.66
C ASP A 14 -1.09 -6.77 -9.39
N ILE A 15 -1.36 -5.49 -9.11
CA ILE A 15 -0.32 -4.53 -8.71
C ILE A 15 0.33 -4.97 -7.39
N ALA A 16 -0.46 -5.34 -6.38
CA ALA A 16 0.04 -5.76 -5.08
C ALA A 16 0.93 -7.02 -5.18
N LYS A 17 0.56 -7.98 -6.01
CA LYS A 17 1.37 -9.18 -6.26
C LYS A 17 2.75 -8.80 -6.82
N HIS A 18 2.79 -7.95 -7.85
CA HIS A 18 4.06 -7.46 -8.41
C HIS A 18 4.88 -6.69 -7.38
N ALA A 19 4.23 -5.80 -6.61
CA ALA A 19 4.90 -5.04 -5.55
C ALA A 19 5.54 -5.98 -4.52
N GLY A 20 4.84 -7.02 -4.09
CA GLY A 20 5.40 -8.02 -3.16
C GLY A 20 6.63 -8.74 -3.70
N GLU A 21 6.62 -9.11 -5.00
CA GLU A 21 7.76 -9.73 -5.67
C GLU A 21 8.97 -8.76 -5.68
N VAL A 22 8.75 -7.48 -6.00
CA VAL A 22 9.79 -6.44 -6.00
C VAL A 22 10.32 -6.19 -4.58
N MET A 23 9.44 -6.08 -3.58
CA MET A 23 9.83 -5.90 -2.18
C MET A 23 10.73 -7.06 -1.71
N ILE A 24 10.34 -8.31 -1.93
CA ILE A 24 11.15 -9.48 -1.52
C ILE A 24 12.49 -9.52 -2.26
N LYS A 25 12.50 -9.20 -3.56
CA LYS A 25 13.72 -9.13 -4.37
C LYS A 25 14.75 -8.17 -3.75
N TYR A 26 14.37 -6.93 -3.47
CA TYR A 26 15.29 -5.93 -2.94
C TYR A 26 15.56 -6.09 -1.44
N PHE A 27 14.62 -6.64 -0.68
CA PHE A 27 14.86 -6.96 0.73
C PHE A 27 16.01 -7.95 0.94
N ASN A 28 16.14 -8.93 0.04
CA ASN A 28 17.19 -9.95 0.10
C ASN A 28 18.51 -9.53 -0.59
N GLN A 29 18.59 -8.31 -1.11
CA GLN A 29 19.74 -7.78 -1.83
C GLN A 29 20.15 -6.41 -1.29
N ASN A 30 21.00 -5.70 -2.03
CA ASN A 30 21.20 -4.27 -1.78
C ASN A 30 19.93 -3.51 -2.22
N ASN A 31 19.20 -2.99 -1.25
CA ASN A 31 17.95 -2.26 -1.49
C ASN A 31 18.17 -0.82 -1.99
N GLY A 32 19.41 -0.35 -2.08
CA GLY A 32 19.74 0.98 -2.60
C GLY A 32 19.23 2.14 -1.74
N ALA A 33 19.05 1.92 -0.43
CA ALA A 33 18.50 2.93 0.47
C ALA A 33 19.29 4.24 0.42
N SER A 34 18.57 5.33 0.26
CA SER A 34 19.12 6.70 0.25
C SER A 34 18.17 7.67 0.95
N TYR A 35 18.67 8.86 1.28
CA TYR A 35 17.84 9.90 1.93
C TYR A 35 17.32 10.88 0.88
N LYS A 36 16.03 11.19 0.95
CA LYS A 36 15.42 12.31 0.21
C LYS A 36 15.84 13.66 0.80
N GLY A 37 15.55 14.76 0.12
CA GLY A 37 15.89 16.11 0.59
C GLY A 37 15.24 16.51 1.90
N ASP A 38 14.12 15.90 2.26
CA ASP A 38 13.38 16.06 3.53
C ASP A 38 13.85 15.10 4.64
N LYS A 39 14.93 14.33 4.39
CA LYS A 39 15.53 13.32 5.26
C LYS A 39 14.70 12.01 5.41
N THR A 40 13.62 11.83 4.68
CA THR A 40 12.97 10.52 4.58
C THR A 40 13.81 9.54 3.77
N ILE A 41 13.58 8.25 3.97
CA ILE A 41 14.33 7.19 3.28
C ILE A 41 13.52 6.73 2.06
N VAL A 42 14.22 6.46 0.97
CA VAL A 42 13.68 5.83 -0.24
C VAL A 42 14.57 4.65 -0.63
N THR A 43 13.98 3.60 -1.16
CA THR A 43 14.70 2.43 -1.69
C THR A 43 14.40 2.21 -3.18
N LEU A 44 15.13 1.29 -3.81
CA LEU A 44 14.85 0.88 -5.19
C LEU A 44 13.47 0.25 -5.34
N ALA A 45 12.95 -0.41 -4.30
CA ALA A 45 11.62 -0.99 -4.32
C ALA A 45 10.54 0.09 -4.43
N ASP A 46 10.65 1.17 -3.64
CA ASP A 46 9.70 2.29 -3.68
C ASP A 46 9.58 2.86 -5.10
N THR A 47 10.72 3.17 -5.71
CA THR A 47 10.77 3.76 -7.04
C THR A 47 10.25 2.82 -8.12
N GLU A 48 10.69 1.53 -8.11
CA GLU A 48 10.26 0.54 -9.12
C GLU A 48 8.75 0.28 -9.05
N ILE A 49 8.20 0.12 -7.85
CA ILE A 49 6.77 -0.13 -7.65
C ILE A 49 5.92 1.07 -8.07
N ASN A 50 6.31 2.29 -7.67
CA ASN A 50 5.58 3.50 -8.03
C ASN A 50 5.53 3.70 -9.56
N SER A 51 6.68 3.58 -10.22
CA SER A 51 6.78 3.71 -11.69
C SER A 51 5.98 2.61 -12.41
N TYR A 52 6.00 1.38 -11.88
CA TYR A 52 5.20 0.27 -12.42
C TYR A 52 3.70 0.56 -12.33
N LEU A 53 3.21 1.03 -11.17
CA LEU A 53 1.82 1.43 -11.00
C LEU A 53 1.40 2.49 -12.02
N ILE A 54 2.18 3.57 -12.15
CA ILE A 54 1.89 4.65 -13.11
C ILE A 54 1.78 4.09 -14.53
N LYS A 55 2.73 3.24 -14.94
CA LYS A 55 2.69 2.58 -16.25
C LYS A 55 1.41 1.78 -16.43
N LYS A 56 1.02 0.96 -15.46
CA LYS A 56 -0.17 0.11 -15.55
C LYS A 56 -1.48 0.89 -15.55
N VAL A 57 -1.55 1.98 -14.77
CA VAL A 57 -2.71 2.89 -14.79
C VAL A 57 -2.82 3.58 -16.14
N LYS A 58 -1.73 4.08 -16.72
CA LYS A 58 -1.73 4.67 -18.07
C LYS A 58 -2.21 3.70 -19.14
N GLU A 59 -1.80 2.43 -19.03
CA GLU A 59 -2.16 1.38 -20.00
C GLU A 59 -3.64 1.01 -19.91
N LYS A 60 -4.17 0.79 -18.70
CA LYS A 60 -5.53 0.24 -18.50
C LYS A 60 -6.59 1.32 -18.23
N TYR A 61 -6.23 2.38 -17.54
CA TYR A 61 -7.14 3.44 -17.10
C TYR A 61 -6.57 4.84 -17.43
N PRO A 62 -6.43 5.21 -18.72
CA PRO A 62 -5.74 6.43 -19.14
C PRO A 62 -6.36 7.73 -18.64
N LEU A 63 -7.61 7.69 -18.16
CA LEU A 63 -8.31 8.85 -17.57
C LEU A 63 -8.20 8.91 -16.03
N HIS A 64 -7.57 7.92 -15.41
CA HIS A 64 -7.29 7.95 -13.97
C HIS A 64 -5.96 8.66 -13.70
N SER A 65 -5.77 9.05 -12.45
CA SER A 65 -4.51 9.60 -11.95
C SER A 65 -3.89 8.68 -10.89
N VAL A 66 -2.63 8.93 -10.60
CA VAL A 66 -1.87 8.27 -9.53
C VAL A 66 -1.34 9.34 -8.59
N ASP A 67 -1.55 9.16 -7.30
CA ASP A 67 -0.94 9.91 -6.21
C ASP A 67 -0.06 8.93 -5.43
N GLY A 68 1.16 8.74 -5.92
CA GLY A 68 2.17 7.90 -5.29
C GLY A 68 3.09 8.71 -4.41
N GLU A 69 3.67 8.07 -3.40
CA GLU A 69 4.62 8.73 -2.49
C GLU A 69 5.85 9.25 -3.24
N GLU A 70 6.33 8.52 -4.25
CA GLU A 70 7.55 8.88 -4.99
C GLU A 70 7.28 9.70 -6.25
N GLU A 71 6.23 9.39 -6.98
CA GLU A 71 5.88 10.04 -8.24
C GLU A 71 4.37 10.10 -8.43
N GLN A 72 3.90 11.23 -8.96
CA GLN A 72 2.49 11.47 -9.27
C GLN A 72 2.26 11.47 -10.78
N PHE A 73 1.04 11.12 -11.19
CA PHE A 73 0.62 11.15 -12.58
C PHE A 73 -0.82 11.65 -12.74
N GLY A 74 -1.01 12.64 -13.60
CA GLY A 74 -2.32 13.11 -14.04
C GLY A 74 -3.09 13.86 -12.95
N LYS A 75 -4.36 14.15 -13.27
CA LYS A 75 -5.35 14.74 -12.35
C LYS A 75 -6.73 14.24 -12.76
N SER A 76 -7.45 13.62 -11.86
CA SER A 76 -8.74 12.98 -12.12
C SER A 76 -9.56 12.89 -10.85
N ASP A 77 -10.87 12.66 -11.00
CA ASP A 77 -11.75 12.25 -9.89
C ASP A 77 -11.50 10.78 -9.47
N TYR A 78 -10.78 10.01 -10.28
CA TYR A 78 -10.37 8.62 -10.04
C TYR A 78 -8.88 8.59 -9.76
N VAL A 79 -8.50 8.44 -8.51
CA VAL A 79 -7.11 8.56 -8.05
C VAL A 79 -6.66 7.25 -7.42
N TRP A 80 -5.61 6.66 -7.95
CA TRP A 80 -4.89 5.54 -7.31
C TRP A 80 -3.87 6.13 -6.34
N VAL A 81 -4.14 5.99 -5.04
CA VAL A 81 -3.25 6.46 -3.95
C VAL A 81 -2.39 5.29 -3.51
N CYS A 82 -1.07 5.46 -3.55
CA CYS A 82 -0.12 4.38 -3.33
C CYS A 82 0.99 4.80 -2.38
N ASP A 83 1.22 3.97 -1.36
CA ASP A 83 2.49 3.89 -0.64
C ASP A 83 3.18 2.59 -1.06
N PRO A 84 4.27 2.66 -1.84
CA PRO A 84 4.95 1.47 -2.37
C PRO A 84 5.58 0.58 -1.31
N VAL A 85 6.13 1.17 -0.25
CA VAL A 85 6.77 0.48 0.88
C VAL A 85 6.47 1.23 2.18
N ASP A 86 5.24 1.08 2.68
CA ASP A 86 4.87 1.60 4.01
C ASP A 86 5.71 0.88 5.08
N GLY A 87 6.52 1.67 5.80
CA GLY A 87 7.56 1.16 6.69
C GLY A 87 8.96 1.15 6.06
N THR A 88 9.27 2.06 5.10
CA THR A 88 10.55 2.14 4.38
C THR A 88 11.76 2.15 5.31
N ALA A 89 11.67 2.81 6.48
CA ALA A 89 12.78 2.88 7.44
C ALA A 89 13.16 1.50 8.02
N MET A 90 12.18 0.64 8.28
CA MET A 90 12.41 -0.74 8.74
C MET A 90 12.87 -1.62 7.59
N TYR A 91 12.23 -1.48 6.43
CA TYR A 91 12.58 -2.19 5.22
C TYR A 91 14.04 -1.95 4.80
N ALA A 92 14.49 -0.69 4.80
CA ALA A 92 15.86 -0.31 4.50
C ALA A 92 16.91 -0.94 5.43
N ARG A 93 16.51 -1.33 6.63
CA ARG A 93 17.34 -2.00 7.63
C ARG A 93 17.19 -3.53 7.63
N HIS A 94 16.51 -4.08 6.64
CA HIS A 94 16.20 -5.52 6.54
C HIS A 94 15.40 -6.06 7.74
N ILE A 95 14.54 -5.21 8.32
CA ILE A 95 13.56 -5.62 9.33
C ILE A 95 12.24 -5.86 8.59
N PRO A 96 11.67 -7.09 8.64
CA PRO A 96 10.53 -7.48 7.81
C PRO A 96 9.20 -6.95 8.37
N VAL A 97 9.13 -5.64 8.55
CA VAL A 97 7.95 -4.89 9.02
C VAL A 97 7.71 -3.76 8.03
N ALA A 98 7.15 -4.11 6.86
CA ALA A 98 6.74 -3.17 5.82
C ALA A 98 5.66 -3.81 4.96
N VAL A 99 4.78 -2.99 4.40
CA VAL A 99 3.69 -3.43 3.54
C VAL A 99 3.63 -2.58 2.26
N PHE A 100 3.01 -3.12 1.22
CA PHE A 100 2.54 -2.35 0.08
C PHE A 100 1.10 -1.91 0.34
N SER A 101 0.75 -0.67 0.04
CA SER A 101 -0.59 -0.12 0.21
C SER A 101 -1.07 0.59 -1.06
N LEU A 102 -2.29 0.26 -1.52
CA LEU A 102 -2.91 0.89 -2.69
C LEU A 102 -4.42 1.05 -2.47
N ALA A 103 -4.94 2.23 -2.76
CA ALA A 103 -6.37 2.51 -2.75
C ALA A 103 -6.82 3.20 -4.04
N LEU A 104 -8.04 2.89 -4.51
CA LEU A 104 -8.73 3.72 -5.48
C LEU A 104 -9.68 4.66 -4.75
N VAL A 105 -9.44 5.96 -4.91
CA VAL A 105 -10.28 7.04 -4.41
C VAL A 105 -11.09 7.61 -5.58
N ILE A 106 -12.40 7.66 -5.45
CA ILE A 106 -13.30 8.24 -6.45
C ILE A 106 -14.02 9.43 -5.82
N LYS A 107 -13.82 10.62 -6.38
CA LYS A 107 -14.41 11.88 -5.88
C LYS A 107 -14.16 12.09 -4.37
N GLY A 108 -12.92 11.85 -3.93
CA GLY A 108 -12.50 12.01 -2.54
C GLY A 108 -12.93 10.88 -1.59
N GLN A 109 -13.49 9.78 -2.09
CA GLN A 109 -13.94 8.67 -1.28
C GLN A 109 -13.22 7.37 -1.66
N SER A 110 -12.61 6.70 -0.67
CA SER A 110 -11.97 5.38 -0.87
C SER A 110 -13.02 4.33 -1.22
N MET A 111 -12.88 3.71 -2.38
CA MET A 111 -13.82 2.74 -2.92
C MET A 111 -13.28 1.33 -2.92
N VAL A 112 -11.98 1.18 -3.18
CA VAL A 112 -11.24 -0.09 -3.20
C VAL A 112 -9.94 0.11 -2.45
N GLY A 113 -9.51 -0.89 -1.70
CA GLY A 113 -8.21 -0.88 -1.02
C GLY A 113 -7.58 -2.27 -0.99
N VAL A 114 -6.26 -2.30 -1.12
CA VAL A 114 -5.45 -3.49 -0.89
C VAL A 114 -4.24 -3.12 -0.04
N VAL A 115 -3.85 -4.03 0.87
CA VAL A 115 -2.60 -3.97 1.61
C VAL A 115 -1.97 -5.36 1.54
N LEU A 116 -0.71 -5.43 1.12
CA LEU A 116 0.05 -6.68 1.07
C LEU A 116 1.24 -6.64 2.01
N ASP A 117 1.26 -7.55 2.96
CA ASP A 117 2.48 -7.92 3.69
C ASP A 117 3.18 -9.07 2.92
N PRO A 118 4.29 -8.80 2.22
CA PRO A 118 4.96 -9.81 1.42
C PRO A 118 5.75 -10.82 2.27
N PHE A 119 6.08 -10.49 3.51
CA PHE A 119 6.87 -11.35 4.40
C PHE A 119 6.03 -12.47 5.01
N THR A 120 4.74 -12.21 5.24
CA THR A 120 3.78 -13.20 5.75
C THR A 120 2.82 -13.71 4.67
N ASN A 121 2.93 -13.20 3.45
CA ASN A 121 2.01 -13.47 2.33
C ASN A 121 0.55 -13.19 2.72
N SER A 122 0.32 -12.08 3.42
CA SER A 122 -1.01 -11.65 3.88
C SER A 122 -1.52 -10.53 2.99
N LEU A 123 -2.53 -10.82 2.18
CA LEU A 123 -3.21 -9.84 1.33
C LEU A 123 -4.54 -9.43 1.97
N TYR A 124 -4.63 -8.18 2.36
CA TYR A 124 -5.86 -7.57 2.84
C TYR A 124 -6.54 -6.82 1.69
N THR A 125 -7.85 -6.99 1.56
CA THR A 125 -8.63 -6.35 0.50
C THR A 125 -9.95 -5.83 1.03
N ALA A 126 -10.43 -4.72 0.47
CA ALA A 126 -11.74 -4.19 0.78
C ALA A 126 -12.38 -3.50 -0.44
N ILE A 127 -13.68 -3.62 -0.55
CA ILE A 127 -14.53 -2.78 -1.39
C ILE A 127 -15.54 -2.08 -0.47
N LYS A 128 -15.74 -0.79 -0.67
CA LYS A 128 -16.72 -0.02 0.08
C LYS A 128 -18.09 -0.69 0.07
N GLY A 129 -18.63 -0.94 1.26
CA GLY A 129 -19.93 -1.59 1.47
C GLY A 129 -19.94 -3.12 1.31
N LYS A 130 -18.80 -3.76 0.97
CA LYS A 130 -18.73 -5.24 0.86
C LYS A 130 -17.91 -5.89 1.98
N GLY A 131 -17.30 -5.09 2.86
CA GLY A 131 -16.47 -5.57 3.96
C GLY A 131 -15.01 -5.71 3.59
N ALA A 132 -14.23 -6.29 4.52
CA ALA A 132 -12.79 -6.53 4.39
C ALA A 132 -12.47 -8.02 4.43
N TYR A 133 -11.37 -8.39 3.78
CA TYR A 133 -10.96 -9.78 3.63
C TYR A 133 -9.44 -9.90 3.81
N LYS A 134 -8.99 -11.00 4.40
CA LYS A 134 -7.58 -11.42 4.45
C LYS A 134 -7.44 -12.72 3.69
N ASN A 135 -6.62 -12.75 2.63
CA ASN A 135 -6.43 -13.92 1.76
C ASN A 135 -7.76 -14.55 1.29
N GLY A 136 -8.77 -13.70 1.01
CA GLY A 136 -10.10 -14.13 0.57
C GLY A 136 -11.07 -14.51 1.69
N GLU A 137 -10.63 -14.62 2.93
CA GLU A 137 -11.46 -14.87 4.09
C GLU A 137 -11.97 -13.57 4.70
N LYS A 138 -13.26 -13.47 4.96
CA LYS A 138 -13.87 -12.26 5.53
C LYS A 138 -13.34 -12.03 6.95
N ILE A 139 -12.94 -10.78 7.22
CA ILE A 139 -12.48 -10.34 8.53
C ILE A 139 -13.41 -9.27 9.11
N MET A 140 -13.40 -9.15 10.42
CA MET A 140 -14.11 -8.13 11.17
C MET A 140 -13.23 -7.63 12.30
N VAL A 141 -13.39 -6.35 12.66
CA VAL A 141 -12.81 -5.82 13.90
C VAL A 141 -13.43 -6.53 15.11
N ASN A 142 -12.67 -6.67 16.19
CA ASN A 142 -13.21 -7.09 17.46
C ASN A 142 -13.97 -5.91 18.13
N ASP A 143 -14.71 -6.21 19.18
CA ASP A 143 -15.50 -5.28 19.98
C ASP A 143 -14.87 -4.99 21.36
N TYR A 144 -13.57 -5.33 21.53
CA TYR A 144 -12.87 -5.07 22.78
C TYR A 144 -12.65 -3.57 23.01
N ALA A 145 -12.93 -3.11 24.23
CA ALA A 145 -12.57 -1.75 24.64
C ALA A 145 -11.05 -1.61 24.77
N LEU A 146 -10.56 -0.37 24.69
CA LEU A 146 -9.11 -0.11 24.85
C LEU A 146 -8.58 -0.54 26.21
N GLU A 147 -9.45 -0.51 27.24
CA GLU A 147 -9.14 -0.89 28.62
C GLU A 147 -9.21 -2.40 28.85
N ASP A 148 -9.69 -3.18 27.85
CA ASP A 148 -9.73 -4.64 27.96
C ASP A 148 -8.30 -5.21 27.96
N MET A 149 -8.01 -6.10 28.90
CA MET A 149 -6.71 -6.76 29.00
C MET A 149 -6.34 -7.58 27.75
N LYS A 150 -7.30 -7.86 26.88
CA LYS A 150 -7.07 -8.54 25.58
C LYS A 150 -6.66 -7.56 24.48
N THR A 151 -6.74 -6.25 24.71
CA THR A 151 -6.34 -5.23 23.75
C THR A 151 -4.84 -5.01 23.84
N VAL A 152 -4.15 -5.14 22.70
CA VAL A 152 -2.73 -4.82 22.56
C VAL A 152 -2.61 -3.65 21.60
N CYS A 153 -2.01 -2.56 22.08
CA CYS A 153 -1.67 -1.41 21.24
C CYS A 153 -0.18 -1.48 20.89
N HIS A 154 0.12 -1.40 19.61
CA HIS A 154 1.48 -1.23 19.10
C HIS A 154 1.58 0.16 18.44
N TYR A 155 2.67 0.87 18.70
CA TYR A 155 2.97 2.14 18.03
C TYR A 155 4.47 2.27 17.83
N ASP A 156 4.84 2.92 16.73
CA ASP A 156 6.22 3.25 16.42
C ASP A 156 6.53 4.70 16.79
N LEU A 157 7.71 4.92 17.36
CA LEU A 157 8.23 6.26 17.58
C LEU A 157 9.16 6.64 16.42
N TRP A 158 8.76 7.64 15.66
CA TRP A 158 9.64 8.26 14.67
C TRP A 158 10.60 9.21 15.39
N VAL A 159 11.90 8.93 15.24
CA VAL A 159 12.93 9.86 15.73
C VAL A 159 12.92 11.09 14.84
N GLY A 160 12.51 12.24 15.39
CA GLY A 160 12.42 13.51 14.67
C GLY A 160 11.01 13.99 14.36
N ALA A 161 9.96 13.28 14.79
CA ALA A 161 8.62 13.85 14.84
C ALA A 161 8.56 14.84 16.00
N ASP A 162 8.41 16.12 15.69
CA ASP A 162 8.05 17.14 16.67
C ASP A 162 6.56 16.91 17.03
N TYR A 163 6.29 16.43 18.26
CA TYR A 163 4.95 16.36 18.86
C TYR A 163 4.67 17.61 19.68
#